data_8225d0ee3a6edda665cbd17d2c8256db
#
_entry.id   8225d0ee3a6edda665cbd17d2c8256db
#
_cell.length_a   1.000
_cell.length_b   1.000
_cell.length_c   1.000
_cell.angle_alpha   90.00
_cell.angle_beta   90.00
_cell.angle_gamma   90.00
#
_symmetry.space_group_name_H-M   'P 1'
#
loop_
_entity.id
_entity.type
_entity.pdbx_description
1 polymer ?
#
loop_
_entity_poly.entity_id
_entity_poly.type
_entity_poly.pdbx_seq_one_letter_code
_entity_poly.pdbx_strand_id
1 'polypeptide(L)'
;MSKATPAPAVPALMPESTAAQPARRKPTTLTAKQREQEAEGKIDKHWRTYFLQKLAETSNVTASAGHAGVATSRAYKTRREDPKFAAAWSAALFEGYQHLEMEVLGYLRAAEPDRKFDVANAVRLLAAHQATIVKERDRKSVV
;
A
#
# COMPACT_ATOMS: atom_id res chain seq x y z
N MET A 1 -43.84 -47.67 22.40
CA MET A 1 -43.45 -47.54 22.27
C MET A 1 -42.51 -46.93 21.86
N SER A 2 -41.95 -46.58 21.61
CA SER A 2 -41.22 -46.10 21.17
C SER A 2 -40.34 -45.47 21.26
N LYS A 3 -39.90 -45.24 21.33
CA LYS A 3 -39.25 -44.82 21.36
C LYS A 3 -38.30 -44.37 21.05
N ALA A 4 -37.88 -44.28 20.84
CA ALA A 4 -37.22 -43.83 20.41
C ALA A 4 -36.22 -43.33 20.37
N THR A 5 -35.79 -43.06 20.67
CA THR A 5 -34.97 -42.94 20.61
C THR A 5 -33.92 -42.47 20.14
N PRO A 6 -33.77 -42.22 19.36
CA PRO A 6 -32.82 -41.81 18.66
C PRO A 6 -31.99 -40.74 18.95
N ALA A 7 -32.33 -39.97 19.34
CA ALA A 7 -31.62 -38.86 19.65
C ALA A 7 -30.20 -39.01 19.91
N PRO A 8 -29.86 -39.97 20.32
CA PRO A 8 -28.53 -40.15 20.73
C PRO A 8 -27.51 -39.88 19.76
N ALA A 9 -27.81 -40.23 18.67
CA ALA A 9 -26.79 -40.15 17.65
C ALA A 9 -26.25 -38.77 17.49
N VAL A 10 -27.07 -37.86 17.61
CA VAL A 10 -26.70 -36.51 17.38
C VAL A 10 -25.62 -36.00 18.29
N PRO A 11 -25.76 -36.15 19.51
CA PRO A 11 -24.81 -35.63 20.44
C PRO A 11 -23.41 -36.16 20.17
N ALA A 12 -23.38 -37.33 19.74
CA ALA A 12 -22.12 -37.94 19.52
C ALA A 12 -21.26 -37.15 18.57
N LEU A 13 -21.86 -36.52 17.66
CA LEU A 13 -21.13 -35.79 16.68
C LEU A 13 -20.51 -34.54 17.22
N MET A 14 -21.20 -33.91 18.07
CA MET A 14 -20.73 -32.66 18.59
C MET A 14 -19.43 -32.76 19.37
N PRO A 15 -19.30 -33.72 20.14
CA PRO A 15 -18.07 -33.89 20.88
C PRO A 15 -16.86 -33.97 20.00
N GLU A 16 -17.06 -34.52 18.90
CA GLU A 16 -15.96 -34.64 17.97
C GLU A 16 -15.44 -33.30 17.54
N SER A 17 -16.31 -32.44 17.24
CA SER A 17 -15.93 -31.10 16.85
C SER A 17 -15.20 -30.42 17.97
N THR A 18 -15.66 -30.64 19.14
CA THR A 18 -15.03 -30.01 20.25
C THR A 18 -13.64 -30.53 20.47
N ALA A 19 -13.49 -31.77 20.23
CA ALA A 19 -12.17 -32.38 20.38
C ALA A 19 -11.18 -31.76 19.41
N ALA A 20 -11.66 -31.30 18.34
CA ALA A 20 -10.81 -30.70 17.36
C ALA A 20 -10.26 -29.35 17.78
N GLN A 21 -10.77 -28.84 18.86
CA GLN A 21 -10.34 -27.56 19.24
C GLN A 21 -9.22 -27.46 20.19
N PRO A 22 -8.48 -28.38 20.37
CA PRO A 22 -7.33 -28.22 21.17
C PRO A 22 -6.51 -27.10 20.64
N ALA A 23 -6.97 -26.66 19.65
CA ALA A 23 -6.40 -25.58 19.00
C ALA A 23 -6.16 -24.35 19.80
N ARG A 24 -6.41 -24.34 21.00
CA ARG A 24 -5.98 -23.27 21.82
C ARG A 24 -4.50 -23.20 21.94
N ARG A 25 -3.83 -23.42 20.87
CA ARG A 25 -2.42 -23.13 20.83
C ARG A 25 -2.27 -21.63 21.00
N LYS A 26 -1.47 -21.25 21.98
CA LYS A 26 -1.09 -19.87 22.13
C LYS A 26 -0.57 -19.40 20.79
N PRO A 27 -1.00 -18.25 20.33
CA PRO A 27 -0.50 -17.75 19.05
C PRO A 27 1.00 -17.64 19.15
N THR A 28 1.67 -18.38 18.33
CA THR A 28 3.12 -18.33 18.23
C THR A 28 3.43 -16.95 17.65
N THR A 29 4.06 -16.13 18.43
CA THR A 29 4.46 -14.82 17.95
C THR A 29 5.61 -15.02 16.99
N LEU A 30 5.34 -14.92 15.72
CA LEU A 30 6.37 -14.99 14.70
C LEU A 30 7.32 -13.81 14.86
N THR A 31 8.59 -14.07 14.75
CA THR A 31 9.57 -12.98 14.72
C THR A 31 9.35 -12.15 13.46
N ALA A 32 9.80 -10.91 13.48
CA ALA A 32 9.67 -10.04 12.32
C ALA A 32 10.24 -10.69 11.06
N LYS A 33 11.35 -11.38 11.19
CA LYS A 33 12.01 -12.08 10.09
C LYS A 33 11.17 -13.23 9.55
N GLN A 34 10.53 -13.99 10.42
CA GLN A 34 9.65 -15.08 10.02
C GLN A 34 8.41 -14.58 9.29
N ARG A 35 7.83 -13.46 9.76
CA ARG A 35 6.71 -12.83 9.07
C ARG A 35 7.09 -12.36 7.68
N GLU A 36 8.29 -11.83 7.56
CA GLU A 36 8.81 -11.37 6.29
C GLU A 36 8.98 -12.52 5.31
N GLN A 37 9.52 -13.64 5.78
CA GLN A 37 9.70 -14.84 4.95
C GLN A 37 8.36 -15.46 4.54
N GLU A 38 7.41 -15.52 5.43
CA GLU A 38 6.06 -16.01 5.10
C GLU A 38 5.37 -15.11 4.09
N ALA A 39 5.54 -13.81 4.24
CA ALA A 39 4.96 -12.85 3.33
C ALA A 39 5.60 -12.93 1.94
N GLU A 40 6.89 -13.24 1.86
CA GLU A 40 7.59 -13.33 0.58
C GLU A 40 6.98 -14.35 -0.38
N GLY A 41 6.50 -15.48 0.15
CA GLY A 41 5.88 -16.50 -0.69
C GLY A 41 4.54 -16.10 -1.29
N LYS A 42 3.94 -15.03 -0.78
CA LYS A 42 2.62 -14.55 -1.21
C LYS A 42 2.69 -13.26 -2.02
N ILE A 43 3.86 -12.68 -2.12
CA ILE A 43 4.06 -11.39 -2.79
C ILE A 43 4.20 -11.61 -4.30
N ASP A 44 3.46 -10.83 -5.06
CA ASP A 44 3.57 -10.84 -6.51
C ASP A 44 4.98 -10.41 -6.93
N LYS A 45 5.56 -11.09 -7.89
CA LYS A 45 6.89 -10.77 -8.38
C LYS A 45 6.98 -9.37 -9.01
N HIS A 46 5.86 -8.82 -9.42
CA HIS A 46 5.77 -7.49 -10.02
C HIS A 46 5.30 -6.41 -9.03
N TRP A 47 5.37 -6.69 -7.73
CA TRP A 47 4.88 -5.77 -6.72
C TRP A 47 5.50 -4.37 -6.82
N ARG A 48 6.78 -4.31 -7.19
CA ARG A 48 7.50 -3.03 -7.32
C ARG A 48 6.86 -2.16 -8.38
N THR A 49 6.52 -2.74 -9.51
CA THR A 49 5.84 -2.03 -10.60
C THR A 49 4.48 -1.50 -10.15
N TYR A 50 3.67 -2.34 -9.53
CA TYR A 50 2.35 -1.94 -9.03
C TYR A 50 2.45 -0.85 -7.96
N PHE A 51 3.43 -0.99 -7.06
CA PHE A 51 3.70 0.00 -6.03
C PHE A 51 4.04 1.35 -6.64
N LEU A 52 4.98 1.37 -7.58
CA LEU A 52 5.43 2.62 -8.21
C LEU A 52 4.35 3.29 -9.05
N GLN A 53 3.55 2.51 -9.75
CA GLN A 53 2.42 3.04 -10.50
C GLN A 53 1.42 3.75 -9.58
N LYS A 54 1.09 3.11 -8.47
CA LYS A 54 0.15 3.70 -7.52
C LYS A 54 0.76 4.89 -6.78
N LEU A 55 2.05 4.86 -6.51
CA LEU A 55 2.76 5.95 -5.88
C LEU A 55 2.76 7.20 -6.78
N ALA A 56 3.00 7.03 -8.07
CA ALA A 56 2.95 8.13 -9.03
C ALA A 56 1.54 8.74 -9.09
N GLU A 57 0.53 7.90 -8.96
CA GLU A 57 -0.86 8.31 -9.04
C GLU A 57 -1.35 9.01 -7.76
N THR A 58 -0.95 8.53 -6.60
CA THR A 58 -1.50 8.98 -5.31
C THR A 58 -0.52 9.70 -4.40
N SER A 59 0.78 9.52 -4.60
CA SER A 59 1.83 9.98 -3.69
C SER A 59 1.64 9.46 -2.25
N ASN A 60 0.97 8.34 -2.10
CA ASN A 60 0.62 7.75 -0.82
C ASN A 60 1.25 6.37 -0.68
N VAL A 61 2.25 6.27 0.21
CA VAL A 61 3.00 5.02 0.40
C VAL A 61 2.12 3.90 0.93
N THR A 62 1.26 4.19 1.89
CA THR A 62 0.38 3.18 2.48
C THR A 62 -0.59 2.61 1.46
N ALA A 63 -1.23 3.48 0.68
CA ALA A 63 -2.15 3.07 -0.38
C ALA A 63 -1.42 2.27 -1.46
N SER A 64 -0.22 2.69 -1.82
CA SER A 64 0.60 2.03 -2.85
C SER A 64 1.04 0.64 -2.41
N ALA A 65 1.45 0.50 -1.14
CA ALA A 65 1.83 -0.78 -0.57
C ALA A 65 0.62 -1.73 -0.52
N GLY A 66 -0.55 -1.22 -0.10
CA GLY A 66 -1.78 -2.01 -0.10
C GLY A 66 -2.16 -2.48 -1.50
N HIS A 67 -2.04 -1.61 -2.50
CA HIS A 67 -2.31 -1.96 -3.89
C HIS A 67 -1.37 -3.04 -4.41
N ALA A 68 -0.11 -2.97 -4.03
CA ALA A 68 0.91 -3.93 -4.43
C ALA A 68 0.89 -5.23 -3.60
N GLY A 69 0.12 -5.26 -2.52
CA GLY A 69 0.05 -6.43 -1.66
C GLY A 69 1.28 -6.63 -0.78
N VAL A 70 1.96 -5.56 -0.41
CA VAL A 70 3.16 -5.61 0.44
C VAL A 70 3.00 -4.70 1.65
N ALA A 71 3.79 -4.95 2.68
CA ALA A 71 3.85 -4.06 3.83
C ALA A 71 4.65 -2.81 3.49
N THR A 72 4.30 -1.69 4.10
CA THR A 72 5.04 -0.43 3.91
C THR A 72 6.51 -0.57 4.30
N SER A 73 6.79 -1.37 5.33
CA SER A 73 8.17 -1.64 5.76
C SER A 73 9.00 -2.28 4.66
N ARG A 74 8.41 -3.16 3.86
CA ARG A 74 9.10 -3.78 2.73
C ARG A 74 9.44 -2.74 1.66
N ALA A 75 8.51 -1.84 1.38
CA ALA A 75 8.74 -0.79 0.39
C ALA A 75 9.92 0.11 0.81
N TYR A 76 9.93 0.54 2.06
CA TYR A 76 11.03 1.37 2.58
C TYR A 76 12.35 0.61 2.64
N LYS A 77 12.33 -0.66 3.01
CA LYS A 77 13.51 -1.49 3.02
C LYS A 77 14.10 -1.63 1.61
N THR A 78 13.24 -1.95 0.65
CA THR A 78 13.65 -2.08 -0.76
C THR A 78 14.24 -0.78 -1.28
N ARG A 79 13.65 0.35 -0.92
CA ARG A 79 14.19 1.67 -1.30
C ARG A 79 15.60 1.88 -0.77
N ARG A 80 15.87 1.46 0.47
CA ARG A 80 17.21 1.59 1.06
C ARG A 80 18.23 0.66 0.42
N GLU A 81 17.80 -0.51 -0.02
CA GLU A 81 18.70 -1.55 -0.51
C GLU A 81 18.91 -1.51 -2.03
N ASP A 82 17.93 -1.03 -2.77
CA ASP A 82 17.97 -1.02 -4.23
C ASP A 82 17.98 0.40 -4.78
N PRO A 83 19.14 0.87 -5.28
CA PRO A 83 19.24 2.22 -5.86
C PRO A 83 18.32 2.45 -7.05
N LYS A 84 18.05 1.43 -7.84
CA LYS A 84 17.13 1.56 -8.99
C LYS A 84 15.70 1.80 -8.52
N PHE A 85 15.29 1.08 -7.48
CA PHE A 85 13.98 1.27 -6.89
C PHE A 85 13.86 2.66 -6.24
N ALA A 86 14.93 3.11 -5.56
CA ALA A 86 14.97 4.44 -4.98
C ALA A 86 14.83 5.53 -6.04
N ALA A 87 15.51 5.39 -7.18
CA ALA A 87 15.42 6.33 -8.29
C ALA A 87 14.01 6.33 -8.90
N ALA A 88 13.42 5.16 -9.08
CA ALA A 88 12.06 5.03 -9.59
C ALA A 88 11.03 5.62 -8.63
N TRP A 89 11.26 5.48 -7.32
CA TRP A 89 10.43 6.11 -6.29
C TRP A 89 10.47 7.63 -6.41
N SER A 90 11.67 8.20 -6.55
CA SER A 90 11.84 9.64 -6.73
C SER A 90 11.14 10.13 -8.00
N ALA A 91 11.23 9.37 -9.08
CA ALA A 91 10.55 9.68 -10.33
C ALA A 91 9.02 9.67 -10.15
N ALA A 92 8.49 8.70 -9.40
CA ALA A 92 7.06 8.61 -9.11
C ALA A 92 6.58 9.81 -8.30
N LEU A 93 7.36 10.26 -7.32
CA LEU A 93 7.04 11.47 -6.56
C LEU A 93 7.10 12.72 -7.43
N PHE A 94 8.04 12.78 -8.34
CA PHE A 94 8.11 13.89 -9.31
C PHE A 94 6.84 13.95 -10.16
N GLU A 95 6.35 12.82 -10.63
CA GLU A 95 5.07 12.76 -11.35
C GLU A 95 3.93 13.28 -10.48
N GLY A 96 3.95 12.98 -9.18
CA GLY A 96 2.96 13.51 -8.23
C GLY A 96 2.98 15.02 -8.16
N TYR A 97 4.15 15.64 -8.14
CA TYR A 97 4.28 17.10 -8.19
C TYR A 97 3.72 17.68 -9.48
N GLN A 98 3.98 17.01 -10.61
CA GLN A 98 3.42 17.45 -11.90
C GLN A 98 1.90 17.35 -11.92
N HIS A 99 1.34 16.32 -11.35
CA HIS A 99 -0.11 16.18 -11.22
C HIS A 99 -0.69 17.30 -10.35
N LEU A 100 -0.04 17.59 -9.24
CA LEU A 100 -0.46 18.69 -8.36
C LEU A 100 -0.43 20.02 -9.06
N GLU A 101 0.64 20.31 -9.84
CA GLU A 101 0.72 21.52 -10.66
C GLU A 101 -0.48 21.63 -11.62
N MET A 102 -0.80 20.52 -12.30
CA MET A 102 -1.93 20.49 -13.23
C MET A 102 -3.27 20.70 -12.52
N GLU A 103 -3.43 20.13 -11.34
CA GLU A 103 -4.64 20.32 -10.55
C GLU A 103 -4.79 21.77 -10.10
N VAL A 104 -3.70 22.41 -9.66
CA VAL A 104 -3.72 23.83 -9.28
C VAL A 104 -4.08 24.69 -10.47
N LEU A 105 -3.43 24.44 -11.61
CA LEU A 105 -3.73 25.18 -12.83
C LEU A 105 -5.19 24.99 -13.27
N GLY A 106 -5.65 23.76 -13.26
CA GLY A 106 -7.03 23.45 -13.61
C GLY A 106 -8.03 24.14 -12.69
N TYR A 107 -7.75 24.12 -11.39
CA TYR A 107 -8.60 24.78 -10.41
C TYR A 107 -8.66 26.31 -10.61
N LEU A 108 -7.50 26.91 -10.84
CA LEU A 108 -7.42 28.37 -11.03
C LEU A 108 -8.03 28.81 -12.35
N ARG A 109 -8.03 27.97 -13.36
CA ARG A 109 -8.59 28.28 -14.68
C ARG A 109 -10.07 27.97 -14.79
N ALA A 110 -10.55 27.01 -14.01
CA ALA A 110 -11.95 26.62 -14.02
C ALA A 110 -12.71 27.42 -12.98
N ALA A 111 -13.69 28.19 -13.42
CA ALA A 111 -14.53 28.93 -12.50
C ALA A 111 -15.64 28.05 -11.93
N GLU A 112 -15.26 26.99 -11.20
CA GLU A 112 -16.23 26.12 -10.54
C GLU A 112 -16.31 26.44 -9.06
N PRO A 113 -17.39 27.11 -8.62
CA PRO A 113 -17.49 27.59 -7.24
C PRO A 113 -17.65 26.49 -6.20
N ASP A 114 -18.04 25.29 -6.61
CA ASP A 114 -18.33 24.20 -5.68
C ASP A 114 -17.13 23.29 -5.40
N ARG A 115 -16.06 23.47 -6.14
CA ARG A 115 -14.88 22.62 -5.97
C ARG A 115 -13.98 23.16 -4.88
N LYS A 116 -13.84 22.41 -3.80
CA LYS A 116 -12.94 22.79 -2.72
C LYS A 116 -11.56 22.19 -2.98
N PHE A 117 -10.59 23.05 -3.12
CA PHE A 117 -9.19 22.66 -3.29
C PHE A 117 -8.32 23.62 -2.47
N ASP A 118 -7.42 23.06 -1.68
CA ASP A 118 -6.54 23.86 -0.84
C ASP A 118 -5.36 24.40 -1.64
N VAL A 119 -5.63 25.46 -2.41
CA VAL A 119 -4.65 26.10 -3.29
C VAL A 119 -3.46 26.63 -2.52
N ALA A 120 -3.70 27.23 -1.36
CA ALA A 120 -2.63 27.87 -0.58
C ALA A 120 -1.59 26.83 -0.15
N ASN A 121 -2.02 25.70 0.38
CA ASN A 121 -1.09 24.65 0.80
C ASN A 121 -0.44 23.95 -0.39
N ALA A 122 -1.17 23.78 -1.49
CA ALA A 122 -0.61 23.19 -2.71
C ALA A 122 0.49 24.08 -3.28
N VAL A 123 0.26 25.39 -3.35
CA VAL A 123 1.26 26.36 -3.83
C VAL A 123 2.49 26.38 -2.91
N ARG A 124 2.28 26.34 -1.60
CA ARG A 124 3.38 26.29 -0.64
C ARG A 124 4.24 25.03 -0.81
N LEU A 125 3.59 23.89 -1.01
CA LEU A 125 4.28 22.64 -1.24
C LEU A 125 5.11 22.69 -2.52
N LEU A 126 4.53 23.15 -3.61
CA LEU A 126 5.22 23.29 -4.88
C LEU A 126 6.39 24.27 -4.79
N ALA A 127 6.21 25.40 -4.10
CA ALA A 127 7.28 26.36 -3.90
C ALA A 127 8.41 25.79 -3.05
N ALA A 128 8.08 25.06 -1.99
CA ALA A 128 9.07 24.44 -1.11
C ALA A 128 9.91 23.40 -1.85
N HIS A 129 9.34 22.73 -2.83
CA HIS A 129 10.02 21.69 -3.59
C HIS A 129 10.42 22.10 -5.00
N GLN A 130 10.35 23.40 -5.28
CA GLN A 130 10.69 23.94 -6.61
C GLN A 130 12.09 23.53 -7.05
N ALA A 131 13.06 23.59 -6.17
CA ALA A 131 14.43 23.19 -6.48
C ALA A 131 14.51 21.71 -6.89
N THR A 132 13.75 20.86 -6.21
CA THR A 132 13.70 19.43 -6.53
C THR A 132 13.06 19.22 -7.91
N ILE A 133 11.98 19.93 -8.20
CA ILE A 133 11.26 19.85 -9.47
C ILE A 133 12.17 20.30 -10.62
N VAL A 134 12.86 21.39 -10.46
CA VAL A 134 13.78 21.92 -11.47
C VAL A 134 14.93 20.94 -11.69
N LYS A 135 15.49 20.41 -10.62
CA LYS A 135 16.57 19.44 -10.69
C LYS A 135 16.18 18.18 -11.47
N GLU A 136 14.98 17.67 -11.23
CA GLU A 136 14.48 16.51 -11.96
C GLU A 136 14.20 16.81 -13.44
N ARG A 137 13.70 17.99 -13.74
CA ARG A 137 13.53 18.42 -15.14
C ARG A 137 14.85 18.47 -15.86
N ASP A 138 15.84 19.09 -15.24
CA ASP A 138 17.18 19.22 -15.83
C ASP A 138 17.82 17.85 -16.04
N ARG A 139 17.65 16.95 -15.08
CA ARG A 139 18.15 15.59 -15.20
C ARG A 139 17.51 14.84 -16.38
N LYS A 140 16.20 15.03 -16.59
CA LYS A 140 15.48 14.40 -17.71
C LYS A 140 15.85 15.01 -19.06
N SER A 141 16.19 16.29 -19.09
CA SER A 141 16.51 16.97 -20.35
C SER A 141 17.93 16.74 -20.83
N VAL A 142 18.80 16.21 -20.00
CA VAL A 142 20.20 15.96 -20.33
C VAL A 142 20.43 14.59 -21.01
N VAL A 143 19.42 13.91 -21.38
CA VAL A 143 19.58 12.60 -22.01
C VAL A 143 19.93 12.72 -23.49
#